data_fab7070f223bb069be1811ae747d95a6
#
_entry.id   fab7070f223bb069be1811ae747d95a6
#
_cell.length_a   1.000
_cell.length_b   1.000
_cell.length_c   1.000
_cell.angle_alpha   90.00
_cell.angle_beta   90.00
_cell.angle_gamma   90.00
#
_symmetry.space_group_name_H-M   'P 1'
#
loop_
_entity.id
_entity.type
_entity.pdbx_description
1 polymer ?
#
loop_
_entity_poly.entity_id
_entity_poly.type
_entity_poly.pdbx_seq_one_letter_code
_entity_poly.pdbx_strand_id
1 'polypeptide(L)'
;MKKFIKLTTFLITVLFSSSFAIAAGENPPLMKTDWSFKSFFGKFDRASLQRGYQVYTEVCASCHSMKYLSYRNLAEKGGPEFSLEQAKAIASNFEVTDGPNSDGEMFTRPAK
;
A
#
# COMPACT_ATOMS: atom_id res chain seq x y z
N MET A 1 14.86 58.82 2.41
CA MET A 1 14.62 58.34 1.04
C MET A 1 15.52 57.13 0.64
N LYS A 2 16.85 57.20 0.71
CA LYS A 2 17.73 56.08 0.28
C LYS A 2 17.47 54.73 1.01
N LYS A 3 17.06 54.73 2.31
CA LYS A 3 16.74 53.49 3.06
C LYS A 3 15.43 52.86 2.59
N PHE A 4 14.42 53.66 2.27
CA PHE A 4 13.17 53.19 1.73
C PHE A 4 13.32 52.55 0.35
N ILE A 5 14.12 53.17 -0.52
CA ILE A 5 14.39 52.63 -1.85
C ILE A 5 15.10 51.26 -1.75
N LYS A 6 16.06 51.09 -0.84
CA LYS A 6 16.72 49.80 -0.64
C LYS A 6 15.78 48.71 -0.11
N LEU A 7 14.86 49.07 0.78
CA LEU A 7 13.90 48.15 1.36
C LEU A 7 12.86 47.71 0.31
N THR A 8 12.36 48.66 -0.51
CA THR A 8 11.41 48.33 -1.60
C THR A 8 12.08 47.48 -2.67
N THR A 9 13.33 47.77 -3.05
CA THR A 9 14.07 46.95 -4.02
C THR A 9 14.28 45.53 -3.51
N PHE A 10 14.63 45.36 -2.25
CA PHE A 10 14.82 44.04 -1.62
C PHE A 10 13.49 43.25 -1.59
N LEU A 11 12.38 43.90 -1.24
CA LEU A 11 11.06 43.26 -1.20
C LEU A 11 10.62 42.80 -2.61
N ILE A 12 10.86 43.63 -3.62
CA ILE A 12 10.54 43.29 -5.03
C ILE A 12 11.41 42.10 -5.49
N THR A 13 12.69 42.04 -5.13
CA THR A 13 13.57 40.94 -5.52
C THR A 13 13.11 39.62 -4.87
N VAL A 14 12.69 39.64 -3.61
CA VAL A 14 12.17 38.45 -2.90
C VAL A 14 10.85 37.98 -3.53
N LEU A 15 9.95 38.88 -3.94
CA LEU A 15 8.71 38.52 -4.61
C LEU A 15 8.90 37.92 -6.01
N PHE A 16 9.94 38.34 -6.74
CA PHE A 16 10.28 37.78 -8.05
C PHE A 16 11.07 36.48 -8.00
N SER A 17 11.63 36.12 -6.83
CA SER A 17 12.41 34.88 -6.65
C SER A 17 11.53 33.64 -6.38
N SER A 18 10.21 33.76 -6.33
CA SER A 18 9.32 32.60 -6.33
C SER A 18 9.36 31.95 -7.70
N SER A 19 10.46 31.25 -7.97
CA SER A 19 10.56 30.34 -9.11
C SER A 19 9.43 29.33 -8.99
N PHE A 20 8.55 29.29 -9.95
CA PHE A 20 7.56 28.22 -10.09
C PHE A 20 8.34 26.92 -10.19
N ALA A 21 8.44 26.19 -9.08
CA ALA A 21 8.95 24.83 -9.09
C ALA A 21 7.92 23.98 -9.83
N ILE A 22 8.02 23.88 -11.15
CA ILE A 22 7.31 22.89 -11.95
C ILE A 22 8.00 21.56 -11.68
N ALA A 23 7.66 20.96 -10.53
CA ALA A 23 8.19 19.66 -10.10
C ALA A 23 7.38 18.49 -10.69
N ALA A 24 6.35 18.75 -11.48
CA ALA A 24 5.57 17.71 -12.12
C ALA A 24 6.03 17.57 -13.58
N GLY A 25 6.84 16.54 -13.84
CA GLY A 25 6.96 16.00 -15.20
C GLY A 25 5.56 15.67 -15.73
N GLU A 26 5.39 15.68 -17.03
CA GLU A 26 4.14 15.31 -17.69
C GLU A 26 3.73 13.91 -17.23
N ASN A 27 2.64 13.81 -16.46
CA ASN A 27 2.16 12.52 -15.97
C ASN A 27 1.73 11.67 -17.17
N PRO A 28 2.28 10.47 -17.34
CA PRO A 28 1.83 9.59 -18.40
C PRO A 28 0.32 9.32 -18.24
N PRO A 29 -0.42 9.20 -19.35
CA PRO A 29 -1.86 8.94 -19.28
C PRO A 29 -2.11 7.64 -18.50
N LEU A 30 -2.93 7.71 -17.46
CA LEU A 30 -3.29 6.53 -16.67
C LEU A 30 -4.07 5.55 -17.56
N MET A 31 -3.69 4.28 -17.48
CA MET A 31 -4.42 3.22 -18.18
C MET A 31 -5.86 3.14 -17.65
N LYS A 32 -6.83 3.26 -18.54
CA LYS A 32 -8.24 3.07 -18.21
C LYS A 32 -8.53 1.57 -18.18
N THR A 33 -8.90 1.06 -17.03
CA THR A 33 -9.28 -0.34 -16.84
C THR A 33 -10.73 -0.41 -16.43
N ASP A 34 -11.50 -1.29 -17.07
CA ASP A 34 -12.86 -1.58 -16.69
C ASP A 34 -12.87 -2.63 -15.58
N TRP A 35 -12.84 -2.14 -14.34
CA TRP A 35 -12.87 -2.99 -13.16
C TRP A 35 -14.27 -3.55 -12.93
N SER A 36 -14.40 -4.85 -12.68
CA SER A 36 -15.66 -5.53 -12.42
C SER A 36 -16.43 -4.94 -11.23
N PHE A 37 -15.74 -4.34 -10.28
CA PHE A 37 -16.30 -3.73 -9.08
C PHE A 37 -16.66 -2.25 -9.22
N LYS A 38 -16.46 -1.62 -10.38
CA LYS A 38 -16.63 -0.17 -10.59
C LYS A 38 -18.08 0.28 -10.62
N SER A 39 -19.03 -0.61 -10.86
CA SER A 39 -20.46 -0.29 -10.92
C SER A 39 -21.12 -0.30 -9.54
N PHE A 40 -22.32 0.30 -9.40
CA PHE A 40 -23.07 0.31 -8.14
C PHE A 40 -23.36 -1.11 -7.60
N PHE A 41 -23.55 -2.10 -8.46
CA PHE A 41 -23.68 -3.52 -8.14
C PHE A 41 -22.43 -4.33 -8.48
N GLY A 42 -21.32 -3.65 -8.66
CA GLY A 42 -20.06 -4.30 -9.02
C GLY A 42 -19.55 -5.22 -7.92
N LYS A 43 -18.97 -6.35 -8.32
CA LYS A 43 -18.37 -7.34 -7.43
C LYS A 43 -16.93 -7.61 -7.85
N PHE A 44 -16.10 -7.92 -6.87
CA PHE A 44 -14.77 -8.42 -7.16
C PHE A 44 -14.85 -9.81 -7.82
N ASP A 45 -14.13 -10.00 -8.90
CA ASP A 45 -13.94 -11.32 -9.49
C ASP A 45 -12.94 -12.13 -8.64
N ARG A 46 -13.44 -13.21 -8.03
CA ARG A 46 -12.65 -14.07 -7.14
C ARG A 46 -11.39 -14.62 -7.82
N ALA A 47 -11.51 -15.10 -9.05
CA ALA A 47 -10.38 -15.66 -9.77
C ALA A 47 -9.29 -14.60 -10.05
N SER A 48 -9.70 -13.37 -10.37
CA SER A 48 -8.77 -12.25 -10.53
C SER A 48 -8.11 -11.87 -9.21
N LEU A 49 -8.83 -11.91 -8.09
CA LEU A 49 -8.24 -11.64 -6.77
C LEU A 49 -7.22 -12.73 -6.39
N GLN A 50 -7.49 -14.00 -6.68
CA GLN A 50 -6.53 -15.09 -6.43
C GLN A 50 -5.26 -14.93 -7.26
N ARG A 51 -5.38 -14.61 -8.55
CA ARG A 51 -4.21 -14.31 -9.40
C ARG A 51 -3.46 -13.05 -8.92
N GLY A 52 -4.20 -12.02 -8.51
CA GLY A 52 -3.61 -10.81 -7.94
C GLY A 52 -2.85 -11.09 -6.64
N TYR A 53 -3.38 -11.95 -5.79
CA TYR A 53 -2.68 -12.39 -4.59
C TYR A 53 -1.40 -13.17 -4.92
N GLN A 54 -1.42 -14.01 -5.94
CA GLN A 54 -0.22 -14.69 -6.43
C GLN A 54 0.85 -13.69 -6.88
N VAL A 55 0.48 -12.72 -7.71
CA VAL A 55 1.42 -11.66 -8.13
C VAL A 55 1.96 -10.88 -6.92
N TYR A 56 1.08 -10.57 -5.95
CA TYR A 56 1.52 -9.90 -4.72
C TYR A 56 2.59 -10.71 -4.00
N THR A 57 2.37 -12.02 -3.78
CA THR A 57 3.32 -12.88 -3.03
C THR A 57 4.64 -13.08 -3.76
N GLU A 58 4.61 -13.20 -5.10
CA GLU A 58 5.80 -13.47 -5.91
C GLU A 58 6.63 -12.22 -6.19
N VAL A 59 6.00 -11.04 -6.27
CA VAL A 59 6.66 -9.81 -6.73
C VAL A 59 6.67 -8.72 -5.66
N CYS A 60 5.52 -8.38 -5.09
CA CYS A 60 5.37 -7.19 -4.26
C CYS A 60 5.71 -7.42 -2.79
N ALA A 61 5.49 -8.63 -2.27
CA ALA A 61 5.61 -8.94 -0.85
C ALA A 61 7.05 -8.82 -0.31
N SER A 62 8.05 -8.89 -1.18
CA SER A 62 9.46 -8.68 -0.81
C SER A 62 9.73 -7.26 -0.26
N CYS A 63 8.94 -6.28 -0.69
CA CYS A 63 9.08 -4.88 -0.29
C CYS A 63 7.82 -4.33 0.42
N HIS A 64 6.64 -4.89 0.13
CA HIS A 64 5.37 -4.38 0.63
C HIS A 64 4.62 -5.42 1.46
N SER A 65 4.49 -5.17 2.76
CA SER A 65 3.65 -6.02 3.63
C SER A 65 2.21 -5.54 3.67
N MET A 66 1.25 -6.46 3.67
CA MET A 66 -0.17 -6.16 3.94
C MET A 66 -0.45 -6.20 5.44
N LYS A 67 0.12 -5.27 6.19
CA LYS A 67 0.12 -5.23 7.66
C LYS A 67 -1.27 -5.34 8.30
N TYR A 68 -2.30 -4.84 7.65
CA TYR A 68 -3.66 -4.80 8.19
C TYR A 68 -4.56 -5.93 7.66
N LEU A 69 -4.03 -6.83 6.85
CA LEU A 69 -4.73 -7.98 6.32
C LEU A 69 -4.24 -9.25 7.03
N SER A 70 -5.10 -9.92 7.77
CA SER A 70 -4.75 -11.21 8.36
C SER A 70 -4.95 -12.34 7.35
N TYR A 71 -4.22 -13.44 7.50
CA TYR A 71 -4.34 -14.58 6.58
C TYR A 71 -5.76 -15.17 6.53
N ARG A 72 -6.52 -15.14 7.62
CA ARG A 72 -7.92 -15.59 7.63
C ARG A 72 -8.82 -14.78 6.69
N ASN A 73 -8.50 -13.50 6.46
CA ASN A 73 -9.28 -12.67 5.54
C ASN A 73 -9.19 -13.16 4.09
N LEU A 74 -8.17 -13.95 3.75
CA LEU A 74 -8.05 -14.57 2.44
C LEU A 74 -9.16 -15.62 2.18
N ALA A 75 -9.75 -16.17 3.24
CA ALA A 75 -10.86 -17.13 3.15
C ALA A 75 -12.26 -16.46 3.28
N GLU A 76 -12.32 -15.17 3.61
CA GLU A 76 -13.57 -14.45 3.82
C GLU A 76 -14.27 -14.09 2.51
N LYS A 77 -15.61 -13.95 2.58
CA LYS A 77 -16.42 -13.52 1.44
C LYS A 77 -16.05 -12.12 0.98
N GLY A 78 -16.03 -11.93 -0.35
CA GLY A 78 -15.68 -10.65 -0.97
C GLY A 78 -14.19 -10.44 -1.19
N GLY A 79 -13.36 -11.35 -0.68
CA GLY A 79 -11.94 -11.44 -0.95
C GLY A 79 -11.61 -12.52 -2.00
N PRO A 80 -10.38 -13.06 -1.98
CA PRO A 80 -9.97 -14.17 -2.84
C PRO A 80 -10.75 -15.46 -2.58
N GLU A 81 -11.37 -15.58 -1.41
CA GLU A 81 -12.19 -16.73 -0.98
C GLU A 81 -11.46 -18.08 -1.16
N PHE A 82 -10.21 -18.13 -0.74
CA PHE A 82 -9.49 -19.41 -0.62
C PHE A 82 -10.19 -20.31 0.40
N SER A 83 -10.00 -21.63 0.31
CA SER A 83 -10.47 -22.51 1.37
C SER A 83 -9.72 -22.19 2.69
N LEU A 84 -10.31 -22.57 3.82
CA LEU A 84 -9.65 -22.35 5.12
C LEU A 84 -8.31 -23.08 5.21
N GLU A 85 -8.23 -24.28 4.63
CA GLU A 85 -7.00 -25.08 4.56
C GLU A 85 -5.94 -24.37 3.70
N GLN A 86 -6.34 -23.80 2.56
CA GLN A 86 -5.43 -23.03 1.71
C GLN A 86 -4.92 -21.78 2.44
N ALA A 87 -5.80 -21.04 3.11
CA ALA A 87 -5.40 -19.86 3.87
C ALA A 87 -4.43 -20.21 5.00
N LYS A 88 -4.64 -21.33 5.70
CA LYS A 88 -3.71 -21.84 6.72
C LYS A 88 -2.37 -22.29 6.10
N ALA A 89 -2.41 -22.98 4.97
CA ALA A 89 -1.19 -23.38 4.26
C ALA A 89 -0.37 -22.17 3.81
N ILE A 90 -1.02 -21.13 3.32
CA ILE A 90 -0.37 -19.85 2.99
C ILE A 90 0.25 -19.24 4.25
N ALA A 91 -0.50 -19.17 5.34
CA ALA A 91 -0.02 -18.61 6.61
C ALA A 91 1.23 -19.34 7.13
N SER A 92 1.25 -20.67 7.07
CA SER A 92 2.35 -21.49 7.60
C SER A 92 3.70 -21.29 6.89
N ASN A 93 3.72 -20.63 5.72
CA ASN A 93 4.97 -20.23 5.05
C ASN A 93 5.65 -19.02 5.69
N PHE A 94 5.00 -18.40 6.68
CA PHE A 94 5.50 -17.20 7.35
C PHE A 94 5.68 -17.45 8.83
N GLU A 95 6.70 -16.83 9.40
CA GLU A 95 6.95 -16.89 10.83
C GLU A 95 6.37 -15.64 11.52
N VAL A 96 5.83 -15.85 12.70
CA VAL A 96 5.32 -14.79 13.57
C VAL A 96 5.94 -14.93 14.96
N THR A 97 6.20 -13.78 15.57
CA THR A 97 6.59 -13.74 16.97
C THR A 97 5.36 -13.89 17.85
N ASP A 98 5.40 -14.85 18.76
CA ASP A 98 4.32 -15.15 19.69
C ASP A 98 4.87 -15.22 21.12
N GLY A 99 4.00 -15.23 22.12
CA GLY A 99 4.37 -15.32 23.51
C GLY A 99 3.71 -14.22 24.37
N PRO A 100 4.17 -14.05 25.60
CA PRO A 100 5.27 -14.78 26.24
C PRO A 100 4.94 -16.25 26.54
N ASN A 101 5.97 -17.12 26.58
CA ASN A 101 5.87 -18.48 27.08
C ASN A 101 5.80 -18.49 28.63
N SER A 102 5.81 -19.67 29.25
CA SER A 102 5.78 -19.83 30.72
C SER A 102 6.96 -19.14 31.42
N ASP A 103 8.06 -18.94 30.72
CA ASP A 103 9.29 -18.32 31.24
C ASP A 103 9.36 -16.81 30.95
N GLY A 104 8.31 -16.28 30.34
CA GLY A 104 8.22 -14.85 29.98
C GLY A 104 8.93 -14.46 28.68
N GLU A 105 9.36 -15.43 27.88
CA GLU A 105 10.12 -15.20 26.66
C GLU A 105 9.22 -15.18 25.42
N MET A 106 9.57 -14.32 24.47
CA MET A 106 8.95 -14.31 23.13
C MET A 106 9.61 -15.38 22.28
N PHE A 107 8.81 -16.09 21.48
CA PHE A 107 9.30 -17.14 20.58
C PHE A 107 8.72 -16.97 19.18
N THR A 108 9.38 -17.59 18.20
CA THR A 108 8.95 -17.56 16.81
C THR A 108 8.29 -18.90 16.46
N ARG A 109 7.18 -18.83 15.74
CA ARG A 109 6.49 -20.01 15.21
C ARG A 109 5.88 -19.73 13.84
N PRO A 110 5.56 -20.77 13.05
CA PRO A 110 4.74 -20.60 11.85
C PRO A 110 3.38 -19.97 12.18
N ALA A 111 2.91 -19.06 11.32
CA ALA A 111 1.57 -18.51 11.43
C ALA A 111 0.51 -19.60 11.19
N LYS A 112 -0.70 -19.47 11.78
CA LYS A 112 -1.81 -20.44 11.71
C LYS A 112 -3.06 -19.81 11.12
#